data_a5bbe9177a36e8cb39c712852308b219
#
_entry.id   a5bbe9177a36e8cb39c712852308b219
#
_cell.length_a   1.000
_cell.length_b   1.000
_cell.length_c   1.000
_cell.angle_alpha   90.00
_cell.angle_beta   90.00
_cell.angle_gamma   90.00
#
_symmetry.space_group_name_H-M   'P 1'
#
loop_
_entity.id
_entity.type
_entity.pdbx_description
1 polymer ?
#
loop_
_entity_poly.entity_id
_entity_poly.type
_entity_poly.pdbx_seq_one_letter_code
_entity_poly.pdbx_strand_id
1 'polypeptide(L)'
;MTTILFVPGAWITKAFYEPFLQALKTAGYDVRYAGYPSLDPKESDPSTRDCHADTEAITAVLRPLVEDEGKDVLLFMHSYAGMPGAAAATGLSKSQREQEGKAGGVIGLLFLGAFVVPEGLSCAGLQGGNLPPWILLDQVGGPLLFLSDQLADP
;
A
#
# COMPACT_ATOMS: atom_id res chain seq x y z
N MET A 1 5.41 -21.77 2.07
CA MET A 1 5.72 -20.92 0.89
C MET A 1 5.33 -19.50 1.23
N THR A 2 6.24 -18.55 1.12
CA THR A 2 5.99 -17.15 1.43
C THR A 2 5.06 -16.53 0.40
N THR A 3 4.03 -15.85 0.85
CA THR A 3 3.15 -15.05 0.01
C THR A 3 3.65 -13.61 -0.01
N ILE A 4 3.76 -13.01 -1.19
CA ILE A 4 4.04 -11.58 -1.34
C ILE A 4 2.70 -10.88 -1.56
N LEU A 5 2.32 -10.00 -0.63
CA LEU A 5 1.21 -9.08 -0.85
C LEU A 5 1.77 -7.75 -1.33
N PHE A 6 1.55 -7.44 -2.60
CA PHE A 6 1.99 -6.20 -3.22
C PHE A 6 0.92 -5.12 -3.09
N VAL A 7 1.34 -3.94 -2.60
CA VAL A 7 0.49 -2.73 -2.47
C VAL A 7 1.09 -1.62 -3.33
N PRO A 8 0.36 -1.11 -4.33
CA PRO A 8 0.87 -0.14 -5.30
C PRO A 8 1.06 1.26 -4.72
N GLY A 9 1.83 2.09 -5.40
CA GLY A 9 1.91 3.52 -5.14
C GLY A 9 0.61 4.25 -5.54
N ALA A 10 0.40 5.45 -4.98
CA ALA A 10 -0.75 6.28 -5.34
C ALA A 10 -0.81 6.52 -6.86
N TRP A 11 -2.03 6.49 -7.40
CA TRP A 11 -2.37 6.77 -8.83
C TRP A 11 -1.72 5.84 -9.86
N ILE A 12 -1.02 4.78 -9.43
CA ILE A 12 -0.38 3.82 -10.32
C ILE A 12 -1.21 2.53 -10.33
N THR A 13 -1.89 2.27 -11.43
CA THR A 13 -2.78 1.10 -11.56
C THR A 13 -2.01 -0.22 -11.61
N LYS A 14 -2.72 -1.32 -11.37
CA LYS A 14 -2.15 -2.68 -11.43
C LYS A 14 -1.45 -2.99 -12.74
N ALA A 15 -1.99 -2.48 -13.86
CA ALA A 15 -1.45 -2.71 -15.20
C ALA A 15 0.02 -2.27 -15.32
N PHE A 16 0.40 -1.18 -14.67
CA PHE A 16 1.79 -0.70 -14.65
C PHE A 16 2.74 -1.71 -13.99
N TYR A 17 2.28 -2.39 -12.94
CA TYR A 17 3.09 -3.35 -12.19
C TYR A 17 3.04 -4.77 -12.76
N GLU A 18 2.19 -5.07 -13.73
CA GLU A 18 1.98 -6.44 -14.22
C GLU A 18 3.30 -7.15 -14.63
N PRO A 19 4.25 -6.50 -15.35
CA PRO A 19 5.53 -7.15 -15.68
C PRO A 19 6.33 -7.54 -14.43
N PHE A 20 6.34 -6.69 -13.40
CA PHE A 20 7.02 -6.96 -12.14
C PHE A 20 6.35 -8.09 -11.36
N LEU A 21 5.02 -8.04 -11.22
CA LEU A 21 4.24 -9.07 -10.54
C LEU A 21 4.41 -10.43 -11.21
N GLN A 22 4.46 -10.45 -12.56
CA GLN A 22 4.69 -11.67 -13.31
C GLN A 22 6.11 -12.20 -13.12
N ALA A 23 7.12 -11.35 -13.03
CA ALA A 23 8.49 -11.75 -12.74
C ALA A 23 8.58 -12.44 -11.36
N LEU A 24 7.92 -11.89 -10.34
CA LEU A 24 7.85 -12.51 -9.02
C LEU A 24 7.17 -13.90 -9.05
N LYS A 25 6.06 -14.02 -9.78
CA LYS A 25 5.38 -15.32 -9.98
C LYS A 25 6.27 -16.33 -10.69
N THR A 26 6.97 -15.89 -11.73
CA THR A 26 7.93 -16.73 -12.47
C THR A 26 9.10 -17.18 -11.58
N ALA A 27 9.49 -16.35 -10.62
CA ALA A 27 10.50 -16.71 -9.61
C ALA A 27 9.95 -17.67 -8.52
N GLY A 28 8.69 -18.08 -8.61
CA GLY A 28 8.10 -19.10 -7.73
C GLY A 28 7.39 -18.54 -6.49
N TYR A 29 7.16 -17.23 -6.40
CA TYR A 29 6.40 -16.66 -5.28
C TYR A 29 4.89 -16.73 -5.50
N ASP A 30 4.11 -16.95 -4.41
CA ASP A 30 2.67 -16.69 -4.40
C ASP A 30 2.47 -15.16 -4.28
N VAL A 31 2.00 -14.53 -5.35
CA VAL A 31 1.87 -13.06 -5.42
C VAL A 31 0.41 -12.67 -5.39
N ARG A 32 0.05 -11.87 -4.40
CA ARG A 32 -1.25 -11.25 -4.24
C ARG A 32 -1.14 -9.73 -4.41
N TYR A 33 -2.24 -9.08 -4.70
CA TYR A 33 -2.31 -7.64 -4.94
C TYR A 33 -3.43 -7.04 -4.11
N ALA A 34 -3.15 -5.97 -3.38
CA ALA A 34 -4.14 -5.18 -2.66
C ALA A 34 -4.22 -3.77 -3.26
N GLY A 35 -5.33 -3.47 -3.92
CA GLY A 35 -5.72 -2.10 -4.25
C GLY A 35 -6.41 -1.43 -3.06
N TYR A 36 -6.66 -0.12 -3.19
CA TYR A 36 -7.29 0.69 -2.14
C TYR A 36 -8.04 1.88 -2.77
N PRO A 37 -9.01 2.53 -2.07
CA PRO A 37 -9.89 3.55 -2.65
C PRO A 37 -9.20 4.74 -3.30
N SER A 38 -8.11 5.26 -2.71
CA SER A 38 -7.38 6.40 -3.25
C SER A 38 -6.53 6.08 -4.49
N LEU A 39 -6.46 4.80 -4.90
CA LEU A 39 -5.63 4.36 -6.03
C LEU A 39 -6.17 4.88 -7.37
N ASP A 40 -7.48 4.78 -7.58
CA ASP A 40 -8.16 5.33 -8.75
C ASP A 40 -9.30 6.25 -8.34
N PRO A 41 -9.07 7.57 -8.38
CA PRO A 41 -10.05 8.54 -7.96
C PRO A 41 -11.29 8.62 -8.85
N LYS A 42 -11.27 8.01 -10.04
CA LYS A 42 -12.45 7.97 -10.93
C LYS A 42 -13.41 6.83 -10.58
N GLU A 43 -12.90 5.78 -9.94
CA GLU A 43 -13.66 4.57 -9.62
C GLU A 43 -14.17 4.53 -8.17
N SER A 44 -13.68 5.42 -7.30
CA SER A 44 -14.01 5.43 -5.87
C SER A 44 -14.84 6.64 -5.46
N ASP A 45 -15.69 6.46 -4.43
CA ASP A 45 -16.39 7.56 -3.79
C ASP A 45 -15.40 8.55 -3.15
N PRO A 46 -15.50 9.87 -3.42
CA PRO A 46 -14.64 10.88 -2.79
C PRO A 46 -14.57 10.81 -1.27
N SER A 47 -15.66 10.43 -0.62
CA SER A 47 -15.74 10.32 0.85
C SER A 47 -14.91 9.18 1.44
N THR A 48 -14.46 8.23 0.61
CA THR A 48 -13.66 7.06 1.03
C THR A 48 -12.19 7.17 0.63
N ARG A 49 -11.73 8.35 0.18
CA ARG A 49 -10.36 8.56 -0.31
C ARG A 49 -9.47 9.15 0.76
N ASP A 50 -9.26 8.39 1.81
CA ASP A 50 -8.34 8.77 2.87
C ASP A 50 -7.44 7.58 3.27
N CYS A 51 -6.39 7.87 4.03
CA CYS A 51 -5.46 6.86 4.48
C CYS A 51 -6.10 5.79 5.37
N HIS A 52 -7.17 6.11 6.07
CA HIS A 52 -7.88 5.17 6.94
C HIS A 52 -8.65 4.14 6.10
N ALA A 53 -9.44 4.60 5.14
CA ALA A 53 -10.16 3.73 4.21
C ALA A 53 -9.20 2.88 3.36
N ASP A 54 -8.06 3.45 2.96
CA ASP A 54 -7.02 2.70 2.26
C ASP A 54 -6.42 1.60 3.15
N THR A 55 -6.17 1.90 4.42
CA THR A 55 -5.69 0.92 5.41
C THR A 55 -6.71 -0.21 5.60
N GLU A 56 -7.99 0.12 5.71
CA GLU A 56 -9.07 -0.89 5.86
C GLU A 56 -9.14 -1.80 4.62
N ALA A 57 -9.06 -1.24 3.43
CA ALA A 57 -9.07 -2.02 2.17
C ALA A 57 -7.87 -2.97 2.08
N ILE A 58 -6.67 -2.53 2.44
CA ILE A 58 -5.48 -3.38 2.47
C ILE A 58 -5.62 -4.46 3.55
N THR A 59 -6.14 -4.10 4.73
CA THR A 59 -6.40 -5.04 5.83
C THR A 59 -7.38 -6.13 5.41
N ALA A 60 -8.42 -5.77 4.67
CA ALA A 60 -9.42 -6.73 4.17
C ALA A 60 -8.83 -7.81 3.24
N VAL A 61 -7.69 -7.52 2.58
CA VAL A 61 -6.95 -8.52 1.79
C VAL A 61 -5.91 -9.25 2.65
N LEU A 62 -5.18 -8.54 3.50
CA LEU A 62 -4.07 -9.09 4.28
C LEU A 62 -4.55 -10.05 5.38
N ARG A 63 -5.59 -9.66 6.12
CA ARG A 63 -6.08 -10.42 7.28
C ARG A 63 -6.52 -11.84 6.94
N PRO A 64 -7.34 -12.10 5.90
CA PRO A 64 -7.69 -13.46 5.49
C PRO A 64 -6.49 -14.31 5.10
N LEU A 65 -5.49 -13.75 4.42
CA LEU A 65 -4.27 -14.49 4.08
C LEU A 65 -3.54 -15.01 5.32
N VAL A 66 -3.49 -14.16 6.37
CA VAL A 66 -2.81 -14.47 7.62
C VAL A 66 -3.66 -15.35 8.53
N GLU A 67 -4.94 -15.00 8.75
CA GLU A 67 -5.77 -15.61 9.78
C GLU A 67 -6.51 -16.85 9.29
N ASP A 68 -7.04 -16.83 8.06
CA ASP A 68 -7.85 -17.91 7.51
C ASP A 68 -6.98 -18.91 6.72
N GLU A 69 -6.05 -18.41 5.89
CA GLU A 69 -5.18 -19.25 5.08
C GLU A 69 -3.88 -19.65 5.82
N GLY A 70 -3.58 -19.06 6.98
CA GLY A 70 -2.40 -19.35 7.79
C GLY A 70 -1.08 -19.04 7.09
N LYS A 71 -1.07 -18.08 6.17
CA LYS A 71 0.10 -17.77 5.33
C LYS A 71 1.10 -16.87 6.03
N ASP A 72 2.37 -17.09 5.71
CA ASP A 72 3.45 -16.17 6.01
C ASP A 72 3.54 -15.14 4.88
N VAL A 73 3.31 -13.88 5.20
CA VAL A 73 3.17 -12.78 4.23
C VAL A 73 4.34 -11.80 4.34
N LEU A 74 5.03 -11.58 3.22
CA LEU A 74 5.89 -10.42 3.01
C LEU A 74 5.03 -9.29 2.42
N LEU A 75 4.85 -8.21 3.16
CA LEU A 75 4.10 -7.06 2.68
C LEU A 75 5.04 -6.13 1.90
N PHE A 76 4.80 -6.00 0.60
CA PHE A 76 5.64 -5.23 -0.31
C PHE A 76 4.90 -3.96 -0.73
N MET A 77 5.39 -2.81 -0.29
CA MET A 77 4.73 -1.52 -0.44
C MET A 77 5.56 -0.57 -1.29
N HIS A 78 4.92 0.10 -2.24
CA HIS A 78 5.55 1.13 -3.06
C HIS A 78 5.01 2.52 -2.71
N SER A 79 5.90 3.52 -2.60
CA SER A 79 5.56 4.94 -2.48
C SER A 79 4.60 5.23 -1.31
N TYR A 80 3.43 5.83 -1.59
CA TYR A 80 2.38 6.14 -0.62
C TYR A 80 1.93 4.92 0.20
N ALA A 81 1.90 3.73 -0.41
CA ALA A 81 1.44 2.52 0.27
C ALA A 81 2.24 2.14 1.52
N GLY A 82 3.44 2.70 1.69
CA GLY A 82 4.23 2.50 2.91
C GLY A 82 3.51 2.93 4.17
N MET A 83 2.63 3.92 4.10
CA MET A 83 1.85 4.40 5.24
C MET A 83 0.62 3.51 5.53
N PRO A 84 -0.40 3.38 4.63
CA PRO A 84 -1.57 2.56 4.91
C PRO A 84 -1.24 1.06 4.99
N GLY A 85 -0.25 0.58 4.23
CA GLY A 85 0.15 -0.83 4.28
C GLY A 85 0.83 -1.21 5.59
N ALA A 86 1.72 -0.37 6.12
CA ALA A 86 2.32 -0.62 7.44
C ALA A 86 1.27 -0.62 8.55
N ALA A 87 0.30 0.31 8.50
CA ALA A 87 -0.82 0.37 9.43
C ALA A 87 -1.70 -0.90 9.35
N ALA A 88 -1.95 -1.42 8.13
CA ALA A 88 -2.72 -2.65 7.92
C ALA A 88 -2.07 -3.89 8.53
N ALA A 89 -0.74 -3.90 8.71
CA ALA A 89 -0.01 -5.00 9.32
C ALA A 89 -0.09 -5.03 10.86
N THR A 90 -0.70 -4.02 11.49
CA THR A 90 -0.81 -3.92 12.94
C THR A 90 -1.52 -5.14 13.54
N GLY A 91 -0.90 -5.77 14.54
CA GLY A 91 -1.42 -6.97 15.20
C GLY A 91 -1.27 -8.27 14.39
N LEU A 92 -0.66 -8.22 13.19
CA LEU A 92 -0.48 -9.39 12.31
C LEU A 92 0.97 -9.86 12.23
N SER A 93 1.88 -9.34 13.08
CA SER A 93 3.28 -9.77 13.11
C SER A 93 3.40 -11.28 13.33
N LYS A 94 4.22 -11.95 12.52
CA LYS A 94 4.48 -13.40 12.64
C LYS A 94 4.97 -13.77 14.04
N SER A 95 5.92 -13.02 14.58
CA SER A 95 6.50 -13.30 15.90
C SER A 95 5.48 -13.19 17.04
N GLN A 96 4.59 -12.20 16.99
CA GLN A 96 3.53 -12.04 17.99
C GLN A 96 2.51 -13.18 17.90
N ARG A 97 2.07 -13.52 16.70
CA ARG A 97 1.09 -14.57 16.46
C ARG A 97 1.61 -15.97 16.87
N GLU A 98 2.90 -16.24 16.64
CA GLU A 98 3.54 -17.47 17.11
C GLU A 98 3.54 -17.59 18.63
N GLN A 99 3.78 -16.50 19.36
CA GLN A 99 3.68 -16.48 20.84
C GLN A 99 2.26 -16.78 21.31
N GLU A 100 1.26 -16.45 20.51
CA GLU A 100 -0.15 -16.75 20.78
C GLU A 100 -0.59 -18.15 20.26
N GLY A 101 0.33 -18.94 19.71
CA GLY A 101 0.05 -20.25 19.13
C GLY A 101 -0.73 -20.22 17.83
N LYS A 102 -0.75 -19.10 17.13
CA LYS A 102 -1.47 -18.89 15.87
C LYS A 102 -0.56 -19.13 14.65
N ALA A 103 -1.09 -19.78 13.63
CA ALA A 103 -0.42 -19.95 12.35
C ALA A 103 -0.46 -18.65 11.52
N GLY A 104 0.47 -18.54 10.57
CA GLY A 104 0.56 -17.39 9.65
C GLY A 104 0.99 -16.10 10.34
N GLY A 105 1.38 -15.12 9.55
CA GLY A 105 1.74 -13.79 10.03
C GLY A 105 2.52 -12.98 9.02
N VAL A 106 2.61 -11.68 9.25
CA VAL A 106 3.48 -10.79 8.48
C VAL A 106 4.93 -11.02 8.93
N ILE A 107 5.75 -11.55 8.02
CA ILE A 107 7.16 -11.87 8.26
C ILE A 107 8.10 -10.71 8.00
N GLY A 108 7.64 -9.69 7.29
CA GLY A 108 8.43 -8.50 7.00
C GLY A 108 7.64 -7.45 6.24
N LEU A 109 8.12 -6.21 6.34
CA LEU A 109 7.63 -5.06 5.59
C LEU A 109 8.75 -4.63 4.63
N LEU A 110 8.47 -4.61 3.32
CA LEU A 110 9.40 -4.16 2.31
C LEU A 110 8.91 -2.82 1.75
N PHE A 111 9.73 -1.79 1.90
CA PHE A 111 9.47 -0.44 1.44
C PHE A 111 10.27 -0.15 0.17
N LEU A 112 9.62 -0.09 -0.98
CA LEU A 112 10.24 0.27 -2.25
C LEU A 112 10.00 1.76 -2.53
N GLY A 113 10.99 2.62 -2.30
CA GLY A 113 10.85 4.06 -2.47
C GLY A 113 9.59 4.59 -1.77
N ALA A 114 9.30 4.09 -0.57
CA ALA A 114 8.02 4.27 0.09
C ALA A 114 8.16 5.12 1.36
N PHE A 115 7.05 5.73 1.76
CA PHE A 115 6.99 6.51 2.99
C PHE A 115 7.07 5.59 4.21
N VAL A 116 8.03 5.90 5.10
CA VAL A 116 8.09 5.36 6.46
C VAL A 116 7.72 6.51 7.40
N VAL A 117 6.50 6.48 7.90
CA VAL A 117 5.92 7.61 8.64
C VAL A 117 5.69 7.18 10.10
N PRO A 118 6.18 7.96 11.08
CA PRO A 118 5.86 7.74 12.48
C PRO A 118 4.35 7.83 12.74
N GLU A 119 3.89 7.12 13.76
CA GLU A 119 2.49 7.19 14.20
C GLU A 119 2.04 8.63 14.46
N GLY A 120 0.84 8.97 14.00
CA GLY A 120 0.25 10.30 14.15
C GLY A 120 0.69 11.34 13.10
N LEU A 121 1.62 10.99 12.20
CA LEU A 121 2.01 11.87 11.10
C LEU A 121 1.37 11.45 9.76
N SER A 122 1.10 12.43 8.91
CA SER A 122 0.74 12.23 7.51
C SER A 122 1.95 12.36 6.59
N CYS A 123 1.82 11.95 5.33
CA CYS A 123 2.86 12.19 4.31
C CYS A 123 3.18 13.68 4.14
N ALA A 124 2.16 14.54 4.19
CA ALA A 124 2.36 16.00 4.16
C ALA A 124 3.06 16.49 5.45
N GLY A 125 2.64 15.97 6.62
CA GLY A 125 3.28 16.30 7.92
C GLY A 125 4.76 15.94 7.96
N LEU A 126 5.16 14.81 7.38
CA LEU A 126 6.55 14.41 7.25
C LEU A 126 7.38 15.40 6.42
N GLN A 127 6.74 16.09 5.47
CA GLN A 127 7.34 17.09 4.59
C GLN A 127 7.15 18.53 5.11
N GLY A 128 6.86 18.71 6.40
CA GLY A 128 6.65 20.03 7.01
C GLY A 128 5.32 20.69 6.64
N GLY A 129 4.32 19.92 6.25
CA GLY A 129 2.98 20.40 5.88
C GLY A 129 2.88 20.91 4.44
N ASN A 130 3.97 20.90 3.69
CA ASN A 130 3.98 21.32 2.29
C ASN A 130 3.89 20.10 1.37
N LEU A 131 3.09 20.22 0.32
CA LEU A 131 3.09 19.23 -0.75
C LEU A 131 4.12 19.61 -1.81
N PRO A 132 4.75 18.63 -2.46
CA PRO A 132 5.60 18.90 -3.60
C PRO A 132 4.87 19.71 -4.68
N PRO A 133 5.55 20.60 -5.43
CA PRO A 133 4.89 21.49 -6.39
C PRO A 133 4.19 20.77 -7.56
N TRP A 134 4.52 19.51 -7.79
CA TRP A 134 3.84 18.66 -8.80
C TRP A 134 2.55 18.00 -8.29
N ILE A 135 2.22 18.15 -7.00
CA ILE A 135 0.94 17.72 -6.43
C ILE A 135 0.01 18.94 -6.39
N LEU A 136 -1.01 18.94 -7.24
CA LEU A 136 -2.06 19.94 -7.21
C LEU A 136 -3.20 19.45 -6.32
N LEU A 137 -3.53 20.27 -5.29
CA LEU A 137 -4.75 20.08 -4.55
C LEU A 137 -5.91 20.65 -5.36
N ASP A 138 -6.88 19.81 -5.71
CA ASP A 138 -8.14 20.30 -6.25
C ASP A 138 -8.89 21.03 -5.13
N GLN A 139 -9.10 22.34 -5.32
CA GLN A 139 -9.76 23.20 -4.33
C GLN A 139 -11.26 22.93 -4.18
N VAL A 140 -11.82 22.00 -4.94
CA VAL A 140 -13.25 21.66 -4.96
C VAL A 140 -13.52 20.27 -4.35
N GLY A 141 -12.56 19.68 -3.66
CA GLY A 141 -12.72 18.35 -3.03
C GLY A 141 -12.58 17.18 -3.99
N GLY A 142 -11.99 17.41 -5.15
CA GLY A 142 -11.64 16.38 -6.12
C GLY A 142 -10.25 15.76 -5.88
N PRO A 143 -9.87 14.76 -6.68
CA PRO A 143 -8.62 14.04 -6.50
C PRO A 143 -7.41 14.92 -6.82
N LEU A 144 -6.30 14.63 -6.17
CA LEU A 144 -4.99 15.11 -6.55
C LEU A 144 -4.72 14.75 -8.02
N LEU A 145 -4.51 15.75 -8.88
CA LEU A 145 -4.14 15.55 -10.28
C LEU A 145 -2.61 15.54 -10.39
N PHE A 146 -2.07 14.49 -10.99
CA PHE A 146 -0.69 14.46 -11.47
C PHE A 146 -0.60 15.32 -12.73
N LEU A 147 0.29 16.29 -12.74
CA LEU A 147 0.75 16.91 -13.98
C LEU A 147 1.82 15.99 -14.59
N SER A 148 1.39 15.06 -15.45
CA SER A 148 2.29 14.18 -16.21
C SER A 148 3.20 14.97 -17.17
N ASP A 149 2.84 16.18 -17.50
CA ASP A 149 3.48 16.97 -18.56
C ASP A 149 4.78 17.66 -18.12
N GLN A 150 5.10 17.66 -16.81
CA GLN A 150 6.35 18.25 -16.32
C GLN A 150 7.47 17.23 -16.04
N LEU A 151 7.21 15.93 -16.27
CA LEU A 151 8.24 14.90 -16.15
C LEU A 151 8.79 14.44 -17.53
N ALA A 152 8.39 15.12 -18.60
CA ALA A 152 8.72 14.73 -19.97
C ALA A 152 9.84 15.57 -20.63
N ASP A 153 10.60 16.36 -19.86
CA ASP A 153 11.80 17.01 -20.39
C ASP A 153 13.07 16.52 -19.70
N PRO A 154 14.03 16.01 -20.47
CA PRO A 154 15.31 15.49 -20.00
C PRO A 154 16.27 16.60 -19.56
#